data_f4b7e8a38ea03373ea0158bce9b0bcb6
#
_entry.id   f4b7e8a38ea03373ea0158bce9b0bcb6
#
_cell.length_a   1.000
_cell.length_b   1.000
_cell.length_c   1.000
_cell.angle_alpha   90.00
_cell.angle_beta   90.00
_cell.angle_gamma   90.00
#
_symmetry.space_group_name_H-M   'P 1'
#
loop_
_entity.id
_entity.type
_entity.pdbx_description
1 polymer ?
#
loop_
_entity_poly.entity_id
_entity_poly.type
_entity_poly.pdbx_seq_one_letter_code
_entity_poly.pdbx_strand_id
1 'polypeptide(L)'
;VGTQDVNHASDEGDSDGATAFLTLGHVLEAIGAQHDPPIGLDDIRVIRHSFNTGEELGLRGPEDLTEDKVREYTRFQGISPRQFPVEPERYWVVLVADGKRRSRLWGVFENHGEIAAERTADARFFDLRRSDLLTPLVNRLVVEWDTPRVWHRRAASAAGMPVLEIADRDHVPFPGFDKVLLTFHELGEMVSDRRYDDWRVALSQVQGIYLITDSSNGKQYVGKADGAERILQRWRSYAQDGHGGNHALKELAKISIGAGGGKTDHARHFRFSILRVFGPSTSPSEVNDAESHYKRALMTQEFGLNRN
;
A
#
# COMPACT_ATOMS: atom_id res chain seq x y z
N VAL A 1 2.53 -69.62 -39.19
CA VAL A 1 2.81 -68.27 -39.71
C VAL A 1 2.59 -67.32 -38.59
N GLY A 2 3.71 -66.95 -37.90
CA GLY A 2 3.68 -66.06 -36.73
C GLY A 2 3.91 -64.64 -37.17
N THR A 3 3.22 -63.71 -36.56
CA THR A 3 3.48 -62.28 -36.58
C THR A 3 3.87 -61.84 -35.19
N GLN A 4 5.07 -61.25 -35.07
CA GLN A 4 5.57 -60.62 -33.84
C GLN A 4 4.99 -59.24 -33.72
N ASP A 5 4.36 -58.96 -32.60
CA ASP A 5 4.02 -57.61 -32.18
C ASP A 5 5.23 -56.93 -31.50
N VAL A 6 5.68 -55.87 -32.09
CA VAL A 6 6.71 -54.98 -31.48
C VAL A 6 6.00 -53.85 -30.74
N ASN A 7 6.03 -53.95 -29.43
CA ASN A 7 5.56 -52.89 -28.53
C ASN A 7 6.60 -51.75 -28.47
N HIS A 8 6.28 -50.60 -29.05
CA HIS A 8 6.99 -49.37 -28.82
C HIS A 8 6.26 -48.57 -27.73
N ALA A 9 6.75 -48.70 -26.51
CA ALA A 9 6.40 -47.79 -25.44
C ALA A 9 7.22 -46.50 -25.62
N SER A 10 6.58 -45.46 -26.10
CA SER A 10 7.08 -44.10 -26.01
C SER A 10 6.84 -43.57 -24.60
N ASP A 11 7.91 -43.56 -23.81
CA ASP A 11 8.00 -42.86 -22.54
C ASP A 11 8.11 -41.37 -22.84
N GLU A 12 6.97 -40.70 -22.99
CA GLU A 12 6.90 -39.25 -22.96
C GLU A 12 6.89 -38.81 -21.48
N GLY A 13 8.08 -38.57 -20.95
CA GLY A 13 8.26 -37.93 -19.69
C GLY A 13 7.65 -36.50 -19.74
N ASP A 14 6.47 -36.39 -19.16
CA ASP A 14 5.80 -35.13 -18.84
C ASP A 14 6.67 -34.38 -17.83
N SER A 15 7.66 -33.64 -18.34
CA SER A 15 8.37 -32.67 -17.54
C SER A 15 7.41 -31.50 -17.30
N ASP A 16 6.58 -31.64 -16.25
CA ASP A 16 5.84 -30.52 -15.67
C ASP A 16 6.84 -29.42 -15.34
N GLY A 17 6.95 -28.46 -16.25
CA GLY A 17 7.80 -27.30 -16.11
C GLY A 17 7.30 -26.43 -14.98
N ALA A 18 7.59 -26.83 -13.73
CA ALA A 18 7.33 -26.01 -12.56
C ALA A 18 7.95 -24.64 -12.79
N THR A 19 7.13 -23.66 -13.08
CA THR A 19 7.55 -22.27 -13.21
C THR A 19 8.23 -21.90 -11.89
N ALA A 20 9.54 -21.68 -11.92
CA ALA A 20 10.33 -21.35 -10.73
C ALA A 20 9.91 -19.96 -10.27
N PHE A 21 9.12 -19.88 -9.21
CA PHE A 21 8.76 -18.62 -8.56
C PHE A 21 9.89 -18.13 -7.66
N LEU A 22 10.10 -16.81 -7.64
CA LEU A 22 10.93 -16.21 -6.61
C LEU A 22 10.23 -16.41 -5.24
N THR A 23 10.98 -16.94 -4.27
CA THR A 23 10.45 -17.20 -2.94
C THR A 23 11.12 -16.33 -1.88
N LEU A 24 10.49 -16.25 -0.71
CA LEU A 24 11.08 -15.55 0.45
C LEU A 24 12.45 -16.12 0.82
N GLY A 25 12.61 -17.45 0.76
CA GLY A 25 13.90 -18.11 1.02
C GLY A 25 14.99 -17.60 0.11
N HIS A 26 14.77 -17.54 -1.20
CA HIS A 26 15.75 -17.00 -2.15
C HIS A 26 16.18 -15.57 -1.81
N VAL A 27 15.24 -14.71 -1.37
CA VAL A 27 15.54 -13.33 -0.98
C VAL A 27 16.37 -13.28 0.31
N LEU A 28 15.96 -14.05 1.33
CA LEU A 28 16.66 -14.09 2.63
C LEU A 28 18.08 -14.62 2.49
N GLU A 29 18.28 -15.71 1.74
CA GLU A 29 19.59 -16.30 1.48
C GLU A 29 20.50 -15.35 0.70
N ALA A 30 19.97 -14.73 -0.37
CA ALA A 30 20.76 -13.82 -1.22
C ALA A 30 21.23 -12.58 -0.45
N ILE A 31 20.41 -12.02 0.44
CA ILE A 31 20.78 -10.85 1.23
C ILE A 31 21.59 -11.25 2.46
N GLY A 32 21.21 -12.34 3.15
CA GLY A 32 21.93 -12.84 4.32
C GLY A 32 23.38 -13.20 4.00
N ALA A 33 23.64 -13.73 2.81
CA ALA A 33 24.99 -14.05 2.35
C ALA A 33 25.92 -12.82 2.16
N GLN A 34 25.35 -11.61 2.09
CA GLN A 34 26.12 -10.36 1.95
C GLN A 34 26.56 -9.79 3.30
N HIS A 35 26.06 -10.33 4.42
CA HIS A 35 26.45 -9.92 5.76
C HIS A 35 27.76 -10.60 6.22
N ASP A 36 28.44 -9.97 7.13
CA ASP A 36 29.66 -10.52 7.78
C ASP A 36 29.50 -10.49 9.31
N PRO A 37 29.34 -11.65 9.96
CA PRO A 37 29.22 -13.00 9.39
C PRO A 37 27.91 -13.21 8.60
N PRO A 38 27.87 -14.16 7.63
CA PRO A 38 26.66 -14.47 6.87
C PRO A 38 25.50 -14.88 7.79
N ILE A 39 24.30 -14.42 7.45
CA ILE A 39 23.04 -14.71 8.16
C ILE A 39 22.29 -15.79 7.39
N GLY A 40 22.03 -16.94 8.03
CA GLY A 40 21.32 -18.06 7.45
C GLY A 40 19.83 -18.06 7.79
N LEU A 41 19.06 -18.95 7.14
CA LEU A 41 17.62 -19.10 7.43
C LEU A 41 17.37 -19.56 8.88
N ASP A 42 18.30 -20.27 9.49
CA ASP A 42 18.19 -20.74 10.88
C ASP A 42 18.35 -19.61 11.91
N ASP A 43 18.91 -18.48 11.50
CA ASP A 43 19.06 -17.29 12.34
C ASP A 43 17.82 -16.38 12.32
N ILE A 44 16.83 -16.71 11.47
CA ILE A 44 15.73 -15.82 11.14
C ILE A 44 14.38 -16.41 11.53
N ARG A 45 13.58 -15.60 12.20
CA ARG A 45 12.13 -15.80 12.40
C ARG A 45 11.34 -14.79 11.58
N VAL A 46 10.30 -15.25 10.91
CA VAL A 46 9.35 -14.39 10.18
C VAL A 46 8.10 -14.22 11.03
N ILE A 47 7.72 -12.99 11.29
CA ILE A 47 6.57 -12.60 12.11
C ILE A 47 5.60 -11.80 11.25
N ARG A 48 4.32 -12.13 11.29
CA ARG A 48 3.27 -11.42 10.57
C ARG A 48 2.33 -10.74 11.54
N HIS A 49 2.22 -9.45 11.45
CA HIS A 49 1.22 -8.67 12.14
C HIS A 49 0.00 -8.40 11.25
N SER A 50 -1.17 -8.38 11.85
CA SER A 50 -2.43 -7.95 11.24
C SER A 50 -2.96 -6.76 12.01
N PHE A 51 -3.68 -5.87 11.33
CA PHE A 51 -4.38 -4.81 12.01
C PHE A 51 -5.55 -5.39 12.82
N ASN A 52 -5.61 -5.03 14.09
CA ASN A 52 -6.65 -5.45 15.02
C ASN A 52 -7.11 -4.26 15.88
N THR A 53 -8.32 -3.80 15.65
CA THR A 53 -8.89 -2.66 16.38
C THR A 53 -9.37 -3.00 17.81
N GLY A 54 -9.42 -4.29 18.15
CA GLY A 54 -9.92 -4.77 19.44
C GLY A 54 -8.86 -4.96 20.52
N GLU A 55 -7.57 -4.89 20.18
CA GLU A 55 -6.47 -5.08 21.14
C GLU A 55 -5.81 -3.75 21.50
N GLU A 56 -5.64 -3.50 22.81
CA GLU A 56 -5.07 -2.24 23.31
C GLU A 56 -3.60 -2.06 22.87
N LEU A 57 -2.82 -3.14 22.85
CA LEU A 57 -1.41 -3.15 22.41
C LEU A 57 -1.25 -3.40 20.91
N GLY A 58 -2.33 -3.80 20.19
CA GLY A 58 -2.30 -4.16 18.78
C GLY A 58 -2.04 -2.97 17.84
N LEU A 59 -1.72 -3.30 16.59
CA LEU A 59 -1.68 -2.32 15.49
C LEU A 59 -3.12 -2.12 14.97
N ARG A 60 -3.63 -0.90 15.02
CA ARG A 60 -5.03 -0.59 14.64
C ARG A 60 -5.16 -0.26 13.15
N GLY A 61 -4.13 0.35 12.57
CA GLY A 61 -4.11 0.76 11.19
C GLY A 61 -2.71 1.17 10.72
N PRO A 62 -2.58 1.65 9.46
CA PRO A 62 -1.30 2.11 8.91
C PRO A 62 -0.62 3.21 9.73
N GLU A 63 -1.38 4.03 10.46
CA GLU A 63 -0.90 5.08 11.34
C GLU A 63 -0.06 4.54 12.52
N ASP A 64 -0.28 3.29 12.91
CA ASP A 64 0.47 2.61 13.97
C ASP A 64 1.79 1.99 13.47
N LEU A 65 2.12 2.08 12.19
CA LEU A 65 3.34 1.49 11.62
C LEU A 65 4.60 2.33 11.91
N THR A 66 4.66 3.00 13.06
CA THR A 66 5.85 3.65 13.57
C THR A 66 6.81 2.65 14.19
N GLU A 67 8.12 2.97 14.23
CA GLU A 67 9.12 2.05 14.78
C GLU A 67 8.83 1.68 16.23
N ASP A 68 8.51 2.67 17.06
CA ASP A 68 8.24 2.44 18.48
C ASP A 68 7.02 1.54 18.69
N LYS A 69 5.92 1.80 17.98
CA LYS A 69 4.69 1.02 18.14
C LYS A 69 4.86 -0.41 17.65
N VAL A 70 5.49 -0.61 16.49
CA VAL A 70 5.74 -1.95 15.94
C VAL A 70 6.73 -2.71 16.84
N ARG A 71 7.79 -2.05 17.34
CA ARG A 71 8.73 -2.66 18.27
C ARG A 71 8.04 -3.10 19.57
N GLU A 72 7.27 -2.22 20.21
CA GLU A 72 6.54 -2.55 21.45
C GLU A 72 5.57 -3.72 21.25
N TYR A 73 4.86 -3.75 20.15
CA TYR A 73 3.96 -4.88 19.83
C TYR A 73 4.72 -6.17 19.53
N THR A 74 5.86 -6.08 18.82
CA THR A 74 6.66 -7.26 18.44
C THR A 74 7.45 -7.84 19.61
N ARG A 75 7.95 -7.00 20.54
CA ARG A 75 8.76 -7.46 21.68
C ARG A 75 7.96 -8.19 22.75
N PHE A 76 6.65 -7.96 22.80
CA PHE A 76 5.72 -8.61 23.71
C PHE A 76 5.38 -10.02 23.22
N GLN A 77 5.71 -11.07 23.99
CA GLN A 77 5.49 -12.46 23.61
C GLN A 77 4.92 -13.27 24.78
N GLY A 78 4.02 -14.22 24.47
CA GLY A 78 3.49 -15.14 25.48
C GLY A 78 4.58 -16.06 26.05
N ILE A 79 4.38 -16.52 27.28
CA ILE A 79 5.34 -17.42 27.98
C ILE A 79 5.26 -18.87 27.50
N SER A 80 4.13 -19.29 26.90
CA SER A 80 3.94 -20.67 26.45
C SER A 80 4.85 -20.99 25.27
N PRO A 81 5.67 -22.08 25.34
CA PRO A 81 6.47 -22.54 24.19
C PRO A 81 5.65 -22.91 22.95
N ARG A 82 4.34 -23.16 23.12
CA ARG A 82 3.41 -23.43 22.01
C ARG A 82 3.00 -22.14 21.29
N GLN A 83 3.06 -21.01 21.97
CA GLN A 83 2.71 -19.70 21.40
C GLN A 83 3.94 -19.03 20.77
N PHE A 84 5.09 -19.08 21.46
CA PHE A 84 6.33 -18.52 20.97
C PHE A 84 7.53 -19.30 21.54
N PRO A 85 8.62 -19.55 20.78
CA PRO A 85 9.75 -20.35 21.24
C PRO A 85 10.43 -19.75 22.47
N VAL A 86 11.02 -20.61 23.29
CA VAL A 86 11.76 -20.20 24.50
C VAL A 86 13.01 -19.39 24.09
N GLU A 87 13.73 -19.91 23.11
CA GLU A 87 14.92 -19.30 22.52
C GLU A 87 14.61 -18.97 21.05
N PRO A 88 14.04 -17.79 20.76
CA PRO A 88 13.75 -17.40 19.40
C PRO A 88 15.02 -16.98 18.68
N GLU A 89 15.00 -17.07 17.36
CA GLU A 89 16.08 -16.72 16.45
C GLU A 89 16.54 -15.27 16.64
N ARG A 90 17.76 -14.98 16.19
CA ARG A 90 18.39 -13.66 16.36
C ARG A 90 17.73 -12.56 15.54
N TYR A 91 17.28 -12.83 14.30
CA TYR A 91 16.67 -11.83 13.43
C TYR A 91 15.18 -12.08 13.27
N TRP A 92 14.37 -11.06 13.51
CA TRP A 92 12.92 -11.12 13.38
C TRP A 92 12.47 -10.26 12.21
N VAL A 93 12.16 -10.91 11.10
CA VAL A 93 11.60 -10.29 9.89
C VAL A 93 10.12 -10.01 10.13
N VAL A 94 9.75 -8.75 10.19
CA VAL A 94 8.39 -8.30 10.46
C VAL A 94 7.68 -7.99 9.16
N LEU A 95 6.60 -8.71 8.91
CA LEU A 95 5.66 -8.50 7.82
C LEU A 95 4.35 -7.93 8.39
N VAL A 96 3.69 -7.06 7.64
CA VAL A 96 2.36 -6.53 7.96
C VAL A 96 1.37 -6.99 6.91
N ALA A 97 0.17 -7.39 7.34
CA ALA A 97 -0.90 -7.81 6.44
C ALA A 97 -1.27 -6.70 5.45
N ASP A 98 -1.23 -7.04 4.16
CA ASP A 98 -1.51 -6.18 3.01
C ASP A 98 -2.60 -6.84 2.13
N GLY A 99 -3.74 -7.15 2.74
CA GLY A 99 -4.84 -7.93 2.15
C GLY A 99 -4.92 -9.36 2.68
N LYS A 100 -5.80 -10.18 2.08
CA LYS A 100 -6.16 -11.50 2.64
C LYS A 100 -4.98 -12.47 2.79
N ARG A 101 -4.15 -12.59 1.74
CA ARG A 101 -3.00 -13.52 1.70
C ARG A 101 -1.69 -12.78 1.45
N ARG A 102 -1.70 -11.47 1.32
CA ARG A 102 -0.53 -10.64 1.07
C ARG A 102 0.04 -10.15 2.39
N SER A 103 1.36 -10.10 2.48
CA SER A 103 2.07 -9.56 3.63
C SER A 103 3.29 -8.78 3.15
N ARG A 104 3.37 -7.52 3.53
CA ARG A 104 4.41 -6.57 3.12
C ARG A 104 5.49 -6.48 4.17
N LEU A 105 6.74 -6.47 3.75
CA LEU A 105 7.88 -6.30 4.64
C LEU A 105 7.85 -4.90 5.25
N TRP A 106 7.72 -4.86 6.59
CA TRP A 106 7.85 -3.64 7.36
C TRP A 106 9.30 -3.38 7.77
N GLY A 107 10.03 -4.42 8.15
CA GLY A 107 11.44 -4.33 8.51
C GLY A 107 11.94 -5.54 9.31
N VAL A 108 13.14 -5.40 9.88
CA VAL A 108 13.78 -6.45 10.67
C VAL A 108 14.22 -5.89 12.01
N PHE A 109 14.07 -6.69 13.06
CA PHE A 109 14.69 -6.46 14.36
C PHE A 109 15.74 -7.52 14.63
N GLU A 110 16.83 -7.10 15.27
CA GLU A 110 17.78 -8.00 15.92
C GLU A 110 17.37 -8.18 17.38
N ASN A 111 17.23 -9.43 17.80
CA ASN A 111 16.87 -9.84 19.15
C ASN A 111 18.12 -10.02 19.99
N HIS A 112 18.28 -9.21 21.02
CA HIS A 112 19.39 -9.26 21.98
C HIS A 112 19.05 -10.05 23.24
N GLY A 113 17.91 -10.77 23.25
CA GLY A 113 17.50 -11.64 24.35
C GLY A 113 16.31 -11.12 25.14
N GLU A 114 15.84 -11.94 26.06
CA GLU A 114 14.75 -11.61 26.95
C GLU A 114 15.19 -10.61 28.04
N ILE A 115 14.37 -9.59 28.29
CA ILE A 115 14.57 -8.64 29.39
C ILE A 115 13.91 -9.22 30.64
N ALA A 116 14.69 -9.96 31.44
CA ALA A 116 14.19 -10.67 32.60
C ALA A 116 13.46 -9.77 33.62
N ALA A 117 13.88 -8.49 33.73
CA ALA A 117 13.28 -7.52 34.64
C ALA A 117 11.85 -7.09 34.24
N GLU A 118 11.48 -7.26 32.96
CA GLU A 118 10.15 -6.94 32.43
C GLU A 118 9.21 -8.15 32.35
N ARG A 119 9.72 -9.35 32.66
CA ARG A 119 8.93 -10.59 32.60
C ARG A 119 7.76 -10.54 33.58
N THR A 120 6.59 -10.95 33.12
CA THR A 120 5.39 -11.13 33.96
C THR A 120 5.00 -12.60 34.06
N ALA A 121 3.89 -12.90 34.77
CA ALA A 121 3.36 -14.26 34.85
C ALA A 121 2.90 -14.79 33.47
N ASP A 122 2.49 -13.92 32.56
CA ASP A 122 1.85 -14.27 31.30
C ASP A 122 2.65 -13.86 30.06
N ALA A 123 3.68 -13.01 30.21
CA ALA A 123 4.39 -12.40 29.11
C ALA A 123 5.90 -12.31 29.34
N ARG A 124 6.61 -12.33 28.21
CA ARG A 124 8.05 -12.07 28.08
C ARG A 124 8.26 -10.87 27.18
N PHE A 125 9.33 -10.13 27.44
CA PHE A 125 9.70 -8.96 26.65
C PHE A 125 11.14 -9.12 26.15
N PHE A 126 11.37 -8.78 24.90
CA PHE A 126 12.69 -8.94 24.26
C PHE A 126 13.32 -7.58 23.97
N ASP A 127 14.66 -7.49 24.10
CA ASP A 127 15.44 -6.33 23.63
C ASP A 127 15.57 -6.42 22.11
N LEU A 128 14.68 -5.72 21.40
CA LEU A 128 14.65 -5.65 19.95
C LEU A 128 15.24 -4.34 19.47
N ARG A 129 16.25 -4.43 18.61
CA ARG A 129 16.90 -3.29 17.97
C ARG A 129 16.70 -3.34 16.46
N ARG A 130 16.53 -2.18 15.83
CA ARG A 130 16.39 -2.11 14.39
C ARG A 130 17.64 -2.69 13.71
N SER A 131 17.43 -3.61 12.75
CA SER A 131 18.46 -4.18 11.90
C SER A 131 18.38 -3.59 10.50
N ASP A 132 19.50 -3.48 9.82
CA ASP A 132 19.59 -3.07 8.41
C ASP A 132 19.36 -4.23 7.43
N LEU A 133 19.25 -5.46 7.92
CA LEU A 133 18.90 -6.62 7.11
C LEU A 133 17.59 -6.36 6.35
N LEU A 134 17.59 -6.60 5.04
CA LEU A 134 16.47 -6.33 4.12
C LEU A 134 16.10 -4.85 3.95
N THR A 135 16.84 -3.88 4.44
CA THR A 135 16.52 -2.45 4.29
C THR A 135 16.16 -2.03 2.86
N PRO A 136 16.85 -2.49 1.79
CA PRO A 136 16.47 -2.14 0.42
C PRO A 136 15.09 -2.64 -0.03
N LEU A 137 14.49 -3.58 0.71
CA LEU A 137 13.21 -4.21 0.41
C LEU A 137 12.07 -3.80 1.36
N VAL A 138 12.35 -2.98 2.37
CA VAL A 138 11.35 -2.45 3.30
C VAL A 138 10.26 -1.71 2.52
N ASN A 139 8.99 -1.99 2.83
CA ASN A 139 7.78 -1.51 2.16
C ASN A 139 7.64 -1.92 0.68
N ARG A 140 8.58 -2.70 0.14
CA ARG A 140 8.63 -3.09 -1.29
C ARG A 140 8.34 -4.56 -1.49
N LEU A 141 8.88 -5.44 -0.63
CA LEU A 141 8.70 -6.88 -0.73
C LEU A 141 7.33 -7.28 -0.20
N VAL A 142 6.55 -7.96 -1.03
CA VAL A 142 5.27 -8.57 -0.64
C VAL A 142 5.35 -10.06 -0.91
N VAL A 143 5.01 -10.85 0.09
CA VAL A 143 4.98 -12.31 0.01
C VAL A 143 3.56 -12.84 0.20
N GLU A 144 3.30 -14.04 -0.31
CA GLU A 144 2.07 -14.75 -0.03
C GLU A 144 2.15 -15.41 1.35
N TRP A 145 1.19 -15.08 2.23
CA TRP A 145 1.04 -15.74 3.52
C TRP A 145 -0.21 -16.62 3.51
N ASP A 146 -0.03 -17.90 3.33
CA ASP A 146 -1.08 -18.88 3.06
C ASP A 146 -1.94 -19.26 4.27
N THR A 147 -1.42 -19.09 5.49
CA THR A 147 -2.03 -19.57 6.72
C THR A 147 -2.23 -18.42 7.72
N PRO A 148 -3.30 -17.59 7.60
CA PRO A 148 -3.49 -16.39 8.42
C PRO A 148 -3.53 -16.61 9.94
N ARG A 149 -3.86 -17.82 10.40
CA ARG A 149 -3.89 -18.17 11.83
C ARG A 149 -2.51 -18.41 12.44
N VAL A 150 -1.51 -18.72 11.60
CA VAL A 150 -0.12 -18.86 12.02
C VAL A 150 0.56 -17.52 11.81
N TRP A 151 0.87 -16.82 12.87
CA TRP A 151 1.39 -15.45 12.80
C TRP A 151 2.92 -15.37 12.83
N HIS A 152 3.63 -16.46 13.11
CA HIS A 152 5.09 -16.52 12.99
C HIS A 152 5.58 -17.89 12.53
N ARG A 153 6.74 -17.94 11.90
CA ARG A 153 7.42 -19.16 11.44
C ARG A 153 8.94 -19.00 11.51
N ARG A 154 9.69 -20.11 11.62
CA ARG A 154 11.11 -20.12 11.25
C ARG A 154 11.24 -19.76 9.77
N ALA A 155 12.31 -19.05 9.40
CA ALA A 155 12.50 -18.71 7.99
C ALA A 155 12.66 -19.94 7.10
N ALA A 156 13.29 -21.01 7.57
CA ALA A 156 13.36 -22.29 6.85
C ALA A 156 11.97 -22.85 6.49
N SER A 157 10.98 -22.70 7.41
CA SER A 157 9.59 -23.13 7.16
C SER A 157 8.80 -22.13 6.28
N ALA A 158 9.24 -20.88 6.21
CA ALA A 158 8.66 -19.84 5.38
C ALA A 158 9.37 -19.68 4.03
N ALA A 159 10.46 -20.39 3.80
CA ALA A 159 11.32 -20.23 2.64
C ALA A 159 10.59 -20.41 1.30
N GLY A 160 9.64 -21.34 1.24
CA GLY A 160 8.83 -21.59 0.05
C GLY A 160 7.72 -20.58 -0.24
N MET A 161 7.52 -19.56 0.59
CA MET A 161 6.48 -18.55 0.36
C MET A 161 6.76 -17.76 -0.93
N PRO A 162 5.80 -17.68 -1.89
CA PRO A 162 6.00 -16.94 -3.11
C PRO A 162 6.16 -15.43 -2.86
N VAL A 163 7.12 -14.82 -3.55
CA VAL A 163 7.20 -13.37 -3.67
C VAL A 163 6.17 -12.91 -4.70
N LEU A 164 5.20 -12.12 -4.27
CA LEU A 164 4.12 -11.61 -5.12
C LEU A 164 4.49 -10.29 -5.79
N GLU A 165 5.36 -9.52 -5.14
CA GLU A 165 5.71 -8.18 -5.58
C GLU A 165 7.06 -7.74 -4.98
N ILE A 166 7.88 -7.08 -5.77
CA ILE A 166 8.95 -6.20 -5.30
C ILE A 166 8.66 -4.83 -5.93
N ALA A 167 8.02 -3.95 -5.17
CA ALA A 167 7.66 -2.61 -5.62
C ALA A 167 8.90 -1.76 -5.94
N ASP A 168 8.71 -0.72 -6.71
CA ASP A 168 9.77 0.25 -6.98
C ASP A 168 10.27 0.91 -5.67
N ARG A 169 11.50 1.41 -5.67
CA ARG A 169 12.17 1.92 -4.45
C ARG A 169 11.35 2.99 -3.74
N ASP A 170 10.73 3.85 -4.52
CA ASP A 170 9.99 5.02 -4.04
C ASP A 170 8.47 4.85 -4.19
N HIS A 171 7.98 3.61 -4.27
CA HIS A 171 6.55 3.33 -4.42
C HIS A 171 5.72 4.05 -3.35
N VAL A 172 4.70 4.78 -3.79
CA VAL A 172 3.72 5.46 -2.93
C VAL A 172 2.41 4.66 -2.95
N PRO A 173 2.12 3.87 -1.92
CA PRO A 173 0.93 3.03 -1.90
C PRO A 173 -0.35 3.87 -1.94
N PHE A 174 -1.38 3.37 -2.63
CA PHE A 174 -2.68 4.02 -2.66
C PHE A 174 -3.37 3.88 -1.28
N PRO A 175 -3.71 4.99 -0.60
CA PRO A 175 -4.20 4.96 0.79
C PRO A 175 -5.67 4.55 0.92
N GLY A 176 -6.39 4.38 -0.20
CA GLY A 176 -7.84 4.26 -0.26
C GLY A 176 -8.50 5.59 -0.63
N PHE A 177 -9.68 5.51 -1.25
CA PHE A 177 -10.37 6.69 -1.82
C PHE A 177 -10.76 7.74 -0.78
N ASP A 178 -11.12 7.31 0.41
CA ASP A 178 -11.54 8.13 1.55
C ASP A 178 -10.40 8.93 2.19
N LYS A 179 -9.15 8.51 1.95
CA LYS A 179 -7.95 9.17 2.47
C LYS A 179 -7.22 10.02 1.42
N VAL A 180 -7.75 10.11 0.21
CA VAL A 180 -7.15 10.91 -0.85
C VAL A 180 -7.28 12.40 -0.52
N LEU A 181 -6.13 13.03 -0.32
CA LEU A 181 -5.98 14.49 -0.17
C LEU A 181 -4.66 14.91 -0.79
N LEU A 182 -4.71 15.55 -1.95
CA LEU A 182 -3.54 15.97 -2.71
C LEU A 182 -3.49 17.50 -2.85
N THR A 183 -2.30 18.06 -2.74
CA THR A 183 -2.00 19.40 -3.25
C THR A 183 -1.96 19.39 -4.78
N PHE A 184 -1.94 20.55 -5.40
CA PHE A 184 -1.75 20.64 -6.86
C PHE A 184 -0.38 20.06 -7.31
N HIS A 185 0.66 20.24 -6.51
CA HIS A 185 1.98 19.66 -6.78
C HIS A 185 1.95 18.12 -6.72
N GLU A 186 1.40 17.56 -5.64
CA GLU A 186 1.24 16.11 -5.49
C GLU A 186 0.32 15.50 -6.56
N LEU A 187 -0.70 16.26 -7.02
CA LEU A 187 -1.50 15.85 -8.16
C LEU A 187 -0.66 15.72 -9.44
N GLY A 188 0.25 16.66 -9.68
CA GLY A 188 1.20 16.61 -10.80
C GLY A 188 2.12 15.40 -10.74
N GLU A 189 2.67 15.10 -9.56
CA GLU A 189 3.48 13.90 -9.32
C GLU A 189 2.64 12.63 -9.52
N MET A 190 1.46 12.55 -8.91
CA MET A 190 0.57 11.39 -9.04
C MET A 190 0.25 11.06 -10.51
N VAL A 191 0.07 12.06 -11.34
CA VAL A 191 -0.26 11.88 -12.76
C VAL A 191 0.94 11.40 -13.58
N SER A 192 2.16 11.86 -13.29
CA SER A 192 3.35 11.70 -14.13
C SER A 192 4.39 10.73 -13.60
N ASP A 193 4.52 10.57 -12.28
CA ASP A 193 5.56 9.79 -11.65
C ASP A 193 5.12 8.32 -11.46
N ARG A 194 5.99 7.38 -11.87
CA ARG A 194 5.72 5.94 -11.74
C ARG A 194 5.53 5.46 -10.30
N ARG A 195 6.04 6.20 -9.31
CA ARG A 195 5.83 5.90 -7.89
C ARG A 195 4.35 5.80 -7.50
N TYR A 196 3.46 6.43 -8.27
CA TYR A 196 2.02 6.49 -8.07
C TYR A 196 1.21 5.56 -9.00
N ASP A 197 1.81 4.48 -9.53
CA ASP A 197 1.10 3.58 -10.45
C ASP A 197 -0.19 3.01 -9.85
N ASP A 198 -0.16 2.58 -8.58
CA ASP A 198 -1.36 2.08 -7.88
C ASP A 198 -2.48 3.12 -7.81
N TRP A 199 -2.11 4.40 -7.60
CA TRP A 199 -3.07 5.50 -7.58
C TRP A 199 -3.74 5.66 -8.93
N ARG A 200 -2.97 5.61 -10.02
CA ARG A 200 -3.51 5.73 -11.38
C ARG A 200 -4.42 4.56 -11.72
N VAL A 201 -4.02 3.35 -11.36
CA VAL A 201 -4.87 2.17 -11.53
C VAL A 201 -6.18 2.34 -10.76
N ALA A 202 -6.13 2.65 -9.45
CA ALA A 202 -7.33 2.82 -8.62
C ALA A 202 -8.26 3.92 -9.16
N LEU A 203 -7.72 5.11 -9.44
CA LEU A 203 -8.49 6.26 -9.91
C LEU A 203 -9.08 6.09 -11.33
N SER A 204 -8.49 5.21 -12.15
CA SER A 204 -9.01 4.87 -13.47
C SER A 204 -10.17 3.86 -13.45
N GLN A 205 -10.38 3.16 -12.33
CA GLN A 205 -11.39 2.10 -12.21
C GLN A 205 -12.74 2.61 -11.68
N VAL A 206 -12.80 3.81 -11.12
CA VAL A 206 -14.00 4.32 -10.44
C VAL A 206 -14.48 5.64 -11.01
N GLN A 207 -15.80 5.77 -11.14
CA GLN A 207 -16.45 7.07 -11.29
C GLN A 207 -16.51 7.74 -9.92
N GLY A 208 -16.63 9.07 -9.85
CA GLY A 208 -16.73 9.71 -8.54
C GLY A 208 -17.11 11.18 -8.55
N ILE A 209 -17.45 11.63 -7.35
CA ILE A 209 -17.60 13.05 -7.02
C ILE A 209 -16.35 13.44 -6.24
N TYR A 210 -15.72 14.53 -6.66
CA TYR A 210 -14.53 15.07 -6.03
C TYR A 210 -14.73 16.53 -5.61
N LEU A 211 -13.90 16.96 -4.69
CA LEU A 211 -13.85 18.31 -4.17
C LEU A 211 -12.50 18.94 -4.50
N ILE A 212 -12.53 20.16 -4.99
CA ILE A 212 -11.35 21.05 -5.04
C ILE A 212 -11.59 22.18 -4.06
N THR A 213 -10.68 22.34 -3.11
CA THR A 213 -10.71 23.45 -2.14
C THR A 213 -9.57 24.40 -2.43
N ASP A 214 -9.88 25.69 -2.62
CA ASP A 214 -8.89 26.74 -2.70
C ASP A 214 -8.47 27.13 -1.28
N SER A 215 -7.27 26.73 -0.87
CA SER A 215 -6.75 26.97 0.48
C SER A 215 -6.43 28.45 0.76
N SER A 216 -6.39 29.31 -0.27
CA SER A 216 -6.15 30.75 -0.09
C SER A 216 -7.37 31.51 0.44
N ASN A 217 -8.58 30.98 0.21
CA ASN A 217 -9.82 31.68 0.55
C ASN A 217 -10.95 30.75 1.03
N GLY A 218 -10.72 29.43 1.07
CA GLY A 218 -11.68 28.41 1.51
C GLY A 218 -12.81 28.09 0.51
N LYS A 219 -12.82 28.69 -0.69
CA LYS A 219 -13.83 28.39 -1.70
C LYS A 219 -13.70 27.00 -2.26
N GLN A 220 -14.82 26.37 -2.54
CA GLN A 220 -14.90 24.98 -2.95
C GLN A 220 -15.57 24.82 -4.31
N TYR A 221 -15.11 23.81 -5.05
CA TYR A 221 -15.71 23.33 -6.30
C TYR A 221 -16.00 21.85 -6.19
N VAL A 222 -17.23 21.46 -6.39
CA VAL A 222 -17.65 20.05 -6.54
C VAL A 222 -17.70 19.70 -8.01
N GLY A 223 -17.02 18.61 -8.37
CA GLY A 223 -17.06 18.09 -9.73
C GLY A 223 -17.33 16.60 -9.77
N LYS A 224 -17.75 16.11 -10.94
CA LYS A 224 -17.91 14.69 -11.22
C LYS A 224 -16.91 14.19 -12.24
N ALA A 225 -16.66 12.89 -12.21
CA ALA A 225 -15.82 12.18 -13.15
C ALA A 225 -16.52 10.87 -13.56
N ASP A 226 -17.15 10.90 -14.72
CA ASP A 226 -17.95 9.81 -15.31
C ASP A 226 -17.49 9.47 -16.75
N GLY A 227 -16.36 10.02 -17.21
CA GLY A 227 -15.76 9.78 -18.54
C GLY A 227 -15.01 8.43 -18.63
N ALA A 228 -14.33 8.18 -19.75
CA ALA A 228 -13.69 6.90 -20.07
C ALA A 228 -12.60 6.47 -19.06
N GLU A 229 -11.70 7.36 -18.68
CA GLU A 229 -10.69 7.12 -17.64
C GLU A 229 -11.11 7.70 -16.27
N ARG A 230 -12.34 8.06 -16.12
CA ARG A 230 -13.01 8.42 -14.86
C ARG A 230 -12.28 9.52 -14.07
N ILE A 231 -12.05 9.32 -12.76
CA ILE A 231 -11.38 10.32 -11.90
C ILE A 231 -9.99 10.65 -12.43
N LEU A 232 -9.21 9.66 -12.86
CA LEU A 232 -7.86 9.87 -13.36
C LEU A 232 -7.80 10.83 -14.56
N GLN A 233 -8.69 10.65 -15.55
CA GLN A 233 -8.74 11.53 -16.74
C GLN A 233 -9.02 12.98 -16.36
N ARG A 234 -9.98 13.15 -15.46
CA ARG A 234 -10.38 14.48 -15.02
C ARG A 234 -9.25 15.18 -14.28
N TRP A 235 -8.56 14.46 -13.41
CA TRP A 235 -7.47 14.98 -12.62
C TRP A 235 -6.20 15.23 -13.45
N ARG A 236 -5.95 14.45 -14.50
CA ARG A 236 -4.90 14.75 -15.50
C ARG A 236 -5.12 16.11 -16.15
N SER A 237 -6.37 16.43 -16.53
CA SER A 237 -6.67 17.75 -17.11
C SER A 237 -6.36 18.88 -16.13
N TYR A 238 -6.69 18.74 -14.85
CA TYR A 238 -6.32 19.74 -13.84
C TYR A 238 -4.81 19.86 -13.67
N ALA A 239 -4.08 18.75 -13.62
CA ALA A 239 -2.62 18.78 -13.51
C ALA A 239 -1.94 19.50 -14.68
N GLN A 240 -2.51 19.42 -15.89
CA GLN A 240 -1.96 20.05 -17.09
C GLN A 240 -2.20 21.57 -17.15
N ASP A 241 -3.40 22.02 -16.79
CA ASP A 241 -3.82 23.40 -17.06
C ASP A 241 -4.30 24.20 -15.82
N GLY A 242 -4.35 23.52 -14.65
CA GLY A 242 -4.79 24.12 -13.39
C GLY A 242 -6.30 24.33 -13.27
N HIS A 243 -7.07 24.12 -14.35
CA HIS A 243 -8.51 24.43 -14.35
C HIS A 243 -9.41 23.32 -14.93
N GLY A 244 -8.84 22.30 -15.61
CA GLY A 244 -9.58 21.17 -16.18
C GLY A 244 -10.75 21.57 -17.08
N GLY A 245 -10.67 22.72 -17.75
CA GLY A 245 -11.76 23.25 -18.56
C GLY A 245 -12.87 23.98 -17.80
N ASN A 246 -12.84 24.04 -16.47
CA ASN A 246 -13.84 24.73 -15.65
C ASN A 246 -13.78 26.25 -15.81
N HIS A 247 -14.94 26.89 -15.99
CA HIS A 247 -15.04 28.34 -16.27
C HIS A 247 -14.55 29.19 -15.09
N ALA A 248 -14.99 28.89 -13.86
CA ALA A 248 -14.60 29.68 -12.68
C ALA A 248 -13.10 29.54 -12.36
N LEU A 249 -12.56 28.32 -12.51
CA LEU A 249 -11.10 28.10 -12.32
C LEU A 249 -10.26 28.75 -13.43
N LYS A 250 -10.80 28.83 -14.67
CA LYS A 250 -10.18 29.62 -15.76
C LYS A 250 -10.12 31.11 -15.45
N GLU A 251 -11.14 31.67 -14.80
CA GLU A 251 -11.15 33.06 -14.39
C GLU A 251 -10.06 33.33 -13.32
N LEU A 252 -9.91 32.43 -12.34
CA LEU A 252 -8.83 32.53 -11.34
C LEU A 252 -7.45 32.49 -12.00
N ALA A 253 -7.23 31.59 -12.97
CA ALA A 253 -5.99 31.51 -13.73
C ALA A 253 -5.72 32.80 -14.53
N LYS A 254 -6.75 33.42 -15.13
CA LYS A 254 -6.63 34.69 -15.86
C LYS A 254 -6.23 35.85 -14.93
N ILE A 255 -6.79 35.90 -13.72
CA ILE A 255 -6.41 36.93 -12.71
C ILE A 255 -4.93 36.81 -12.34
N SER A 256 -4.44 35.58 -12.13
CA SER A 256 -3.02 35.32 -11.84
C SER A 256 -2.09 35.80 -12.97
N ILE A 257 -2.45 35.50 -14.22
CA ILE A 257 -1.70 35.95 -15.41
C ILE A 257 -1.70 37.48 -15.50
N GLY A 258 -2.84 38.12 -15.26
CA GLY A 258 -2.96 39.58 -15.25
C GLY A 258 -2.11 40.28 -14.17
N ALA A 259 -1.80 39.56 -13.10
CA ALA A 259 -0.90 39.99 -12.02
C ALA A 259 0.59 39.63 -12.25
N GLY A 260 0.94 39.14 -13.46
CA GLY A 260 2.30 38.76 -13.82
C GLY A 260 2.68 37.33 -13.46
N GLY A 261 1.71 36.50 -13.04
CA GLY A 261 1.90 35.09 -12.72
C GLY A 261 1.71 34.14 -13.92
N GLY A 262 2.08 32.86 -13.74
CA GLY A 262 1.88 31.79 -14.72
C GLY A 262 0.43 31.27 -14.74
N LYS A 263 0.11 30.47 -15.77
CA LYS A 263 -1.24 29.90 -15.95
C LYS A 263 -1.71 29.00 -14.79
N THR A 264 -0.78 28.39 -14.08
CA THR A 264 -1.03 27.46 -12.98
C THR A 264 -0.77 28.04 -11.59
N ASP A 265 -0.36 29.31 -11.51
CA ASP A 265 0.07 29.91 -10.24
C ASP A 265 -1.02 29.91 -9.16
N HIS A 266 -2.26 30.17 -9.52
CA HIS A 266 -3.36 30.09 -8.57
C HIS A 266 -3.67 28.64 -8.15
N ALA A 267 -3.49 27.68 -9.07
CA ALA A 267 -3.76 26.27 -8.81
C ALA A 267 -2.90 25.65 -7.71
N ARG A 268 -1.73 26.23 -7.38
CA ARG A 268 -0.90 25.82 -6.24
C ARG A 268 -1.64 25.84 -4.90
N HIS A 269 -2.73 26.60 -4.80
CA HIS A 269 -3.58 26.67 -3.61
C HIS A 269 -4.65 25.59 -3.57
N PHE A 270 -4.82 24.81 -4.65
CA PHE A 270 -5.86 23.79 -4.71
C PHE A 270 -5.49 22.55 -3.93
N ARG A 271 -6.50 22.00 -3.25
CA ARG A 271 -6.48 20.70 -2.60
C ARG A 271 -7.55 19.83 -3.27
N PHE A 272 -7.18 18.60 -3.60
CA PHE A 272 -8.03 17.63 -4.29
C PHE A 272 -8.38 16.49 -3.35
N SER A 273 -9.67 16.22 -3.17
CA SER A 273 -10.18 15.10 -2.37
C SER A 273 -11.36 14.42 -3.05
N ILE A 274 -11.70 13.22 -2.60
CA ILE A 274 -12.80 12.43 -3.15
C ILE A 274 -13.94 12.42 -2.13
N LEU A 275 -15.15 12.78 -2.55
CA LEU A 275 -16.34 12.79 -1.71
C LEU A 275 -17.10 11.46 -1.79
N ARG A 276 -17.16 10.87 -2.99
CA ARG A 276 -17.87 9.60 -3.22
C ARG A 276 -17.31 8.91 -4.46
N VAL A 277 -17.20 7.59 -4.40
CA VAL A 277 -16.86 6.74 -5.55
C VAL A 277 -18.03 5.87 -5.96
N PHE A 278 -18.07 5.51 -7.23
CA PHE A 278 -19.07 4.65 -7.83
C PHE A 278 -18.40 3.57 -8.67
N GLY A 279 -19.06 2.43 -8.79
CA GLY A 279 -18.64 1.38 -9.71
C GLY A 279 -18.70 1.83 -11.18
N PRO A 280 -17.97 1.15 -12.06
CA PRO A 280 -17.88 1.52 -13.47
C PRO A 280 -19.20 1.42 -14.23
N SER A 281 -20.17 0.66 -13.72
CA SER A 281 -21.51 0.46 -14.32
C SER A 281 -22.58 1.36 -13.75
N THR A 282 -22.26 2.27 -12.82
CA THR A 282 -23.22 3.20 -12.23
C THR A 282 -23.77 4.14 -13.31
N SER A 283 -25.09 4.37 -13.28
CA SER A 283 -25.74 5.20 -14.28
C SER A 283 -25.29 6.66 -14.21
N PRO A 284 -25.21 7.37 -15.35
CA PRO A 284 -24.93 8.81 -15.36
C PRO A 284 -25.92 9.63 -14.54
N SER A 285 -27.19 9.21 -14.46
CA SER A 285 -28.20 9.87 -13.63
C SER A 285 -27.84 9.84 -12.16
N GLU A 286 -27.45 8.67 -11.62
CA GLU A 286 -27.06 8.53 -10.21
C GLU A 286 -25.84 9.39 -9.87
N VAL A 287 -24.85 9.44 -10.77
CA VAL A 287 -23.66 10.29 -10.58
C VAL A 287 -24.03 11.77 -10.61
N ASN A 288 -24.96 12.20 -11.52
CA ASN A 288 -25.45 13.56 -11.58
C ASN A 288 -26.24 13.97 -10.33
N ASP A 289 -27.08 13.07 -9.82
CA ASP A 289 -27.86 13.32 -8.60
C ASP A 289 -26.94 13.51 -7.39
N ALA A 290 -25.89 12.70 -7.30
CA ALA A 290 -24.88 12.84 -6.25
C ALA A 290 -24.09 14.15 -6.38
N GLU A 291 -23.68 14.54 -7.59
CA GLU A 291 -23.01 15.83 -7.81
C GLU A 291 -23.91 16.99 -7.36
N SER A 292 -25.16 16.98 -7.76
CA SER A 292 -26.16 17.98 -7.38
C SER A 292 -26.41 18.02 -5.88
N HIS A 293 -26.43 16.84 -5.23
CA HIS A 293 -26.54 16.74 -3.77
C HIS A 293 -25.36 17.43 -3.08
N TYR A 294 -24.11 17.12 -3.47
CA TYR A 294 -22.93 17.70 -2.83
C TYR A 294 -22.78 19.20 -3.13
N LYS A 295 -23.15 19.67 -4.32
CA LYS A 295 -23.17 21.12 -4.63
C LYS A 295 -24.10 21.87 -3.67
N ARG A 296 -25.29 21.34 -3.39
CA ARG A 296 -26.24 21.94 -2.43
C ARG A 296 -25.75 21.81 -0.98
N ALA A 297 -25.29 20.62 -0.58
CA ALA A 297 -24.85 20.37 0.78
C ALA A 297 -23.65 21.24 1.19
N LEU A 298 -22.73 21.51 0.26
CA LEU A 298 -21.55 22.34 0.46
C LEU A 298 -21.75 23.79 0.00
N MET A 299 -22.94 24.15 -0.48
CA MET A 299 -23.32 25.50 -0.94
C MET A 299 -22.30 26.08 -1.94
N THR A 300 -21.77 25.21 -2.83
CA THR A 300 -20.67 25.60 -3.72
C THR A 300 -21.11 26.45 -4.90
N GLN A 301 -22.42 26.54 -5.17
CA GLN A 301 -23.00 27.44 -6.15
C GLN A 301 -23.15 28.86 -5.59
N GLU A 302 -23.54 28.99 -4.31
CA GLU A 302 -23.77 30.27 -3.64
C GLU A 302 -22.47 30.92 -3.17
N PHE A 303 -21.62 30.14 -2.49
CA PHE A 303 -20.41 30.66 -1.85
C PHE A 303 -19.09 30.13 -2.44
N GLY A 304 -19.17 29.11 -3.32
CA GLY A 304 -18.01 28.43 -3.89
C GLY A 304 -17.68 28.83 -5.34
N LEU A 305 -17.15 27.83 -6.07
CA LEU A 305 -16.63 27.97 -7.44
C LEU A 305 -17.51 27.24 -8.49
N ASN A 306 -18.65 26.64 -8.11
CA ASN A 306 -19.59 26.12 -9.09
C ASN A 306 -20.42 27.27 -9.67
N ARG A 307 -20.59 27.28 -11.02
CA ARG A 307 -21.36 28.31 -11.74
C ARG A 307 -22.63 27.76 -12.41
N ASN A 308 -22.81 26.42 -12.35
CA ASN A 308 -23.93 25.72 -12.97
C ASN A 308 -24.70 24.90 -11.93
#